data_9afc0e0982d76afe2ca594ca622f81c2
#
_entry.id   9afc0e0982d76afe2ca594ca622f81c2
#
_cell.length_a   1.000
_cell.length_b   1.000
_cell.length_c   1.000
_cell.angle_alpha   90.00
_cell.angle_beta   90.00
_cell.angle_gamma   90.00
#
_symmetry.space_group_name_H-M   'P 1'
#
loop_
_entity.id
_entity.type
_entity.pdbx_description
1 polymer ?
#
loop_
_entity_poly.entity_id
_entity_poly.type
_entity_poly.pdbx_seq_one_letter_code
_entity_poly.pdbx_strand_id
1 'polypeptide(L)'
;MNLAKLWMAGTVAATMWAMTGTALAAETKVMKISHQFPAATDESGDFRDRLAKKFAEEVGKRSKGEIKIEVYPSGSLVKTTAQFSALRKGTLDMSVLPLAYGGGEVPEVNLTLMPAMIGSYEQAYRWKNAPIGKELEKILDAKGIKILTWVWQAGGFASASKPVVSPDDAKGLKIRGGDRTMELALKEAGASVVSLPSSELYTAMSSGVLDATMTSSTSLISFRLYELSKAVTTARKSSIWYMFEPLLISKEIWNGLTPAQQTIFTEVGASLEKFGMEAAKADDLRLAEVYTKAGVKVVDMDEATFNRWREIAKKSSYKDFAEKAPNGQALLDMALAVK
;
A
#
# COMPACT_ATOMS: atom_id res chain seq x y z
N MET A 1 81.59 -6.79 65.42
CA MET A 1 80.51 -6.40 66.38
C MET A 1 79.75 -5.25 65.75
N ASN A 2 78.40 -5.35 65.70
CA ASN A 2 77.37 -4.44 65.27
C ASN A 2 76.85 -4.65 63.87
N LEU A 3 75.68 -5.27 63.87
CA LEU A 3 74.73 -5.44 62.80
C LEU A 3 73.99 -4.13 62.53
N ALA A 4 73.84 -3.78 61.27
CA ALA A 4 72.85 -2.78 60.82
C ALA A 4 71.85 -3.47 59.90
N LYS A 5 70.60 -3.50 60.37
CA LYS A 5 69.43 -4.06 59.62
C LYS A 5 69.00 -3.06 58.53
N LEU A 6 69.00 -3.47 57.27
CA LEU A 6 68.28 -2.77 56.14
C LEU A 6 66.90 -3.31 56.05
N TRP A 7 65.92 -2.42 56.15
CA TRP A 7 64.52 -2.68 55.77
C TRP A 7 64.32 -2.30 54.31
N MET A 8 63.98 -3.21 53.50
CA MET A 8 63.47 -2.93 52.15
C MET A 8 61.93 -2.80 52.19
N ALA A 9 61.43 -1.63 51.93
CA ALA A 9 60.00 -1.37 51.69
C ALA A 9 59.68 -1.70 50.23
N GLY A 10 58.96 -2.79 50.01
CA GLY A 10 58.46 -3.14 48.70
C GLY A 10 57.18 -2.37 48.34
N THR A 11 57.25 -1.50 47.38
CA THR A 11 56.12 -0.77 46.79
C THR A 11 55.45 -1.68 45.76
N VAL A 12 54.29 -2.23 46.12
CA VAL A 12 53.43 -2.94 45.14
C VAL A 12 52.65 -1.90 44.29
N ALA A 13 53.08 -1.70 43.08
CA ALA A 13 52.32 -0.90 42.11
C ALA A 13 51.20 -1.76 41.52
N ALA A 14 49.97 -1.54 41.99
CA ALA A 14 48.77 -2.12 41.40
C ALA A 14 48.47 -1.43 40.08
N THR A 15 48.84 -2.04 38.97
CA THR A 15 48.44 -1.61 37.61
C THR A 15 46.96 -1.99 37.39
N MET A 16 46.05 -1.03 37.56
CA MET A 16 44.66 -1.12 37.05
C MET A 16 44.67 -1.15 35.53
N TRP A 17 44.47 -2.30 34.94
CA TRP A 17 44.11 -2.43 33.54
C TRP A 17 42.65 -1.94 33.37
N ALA A 18 42.50 -0.70 32.89
CA ALA A 18 41.22 -0.23 32.38
C ALA A 18 40.91 -1.05 31.09
N MET A 19 40.08 -2.06 31.20
CA MET A 19 39.46 -2.71 30.05
C MET A 19 38.54 -1.67 29.41
N THR A 20 39.06 -0.89 28.46
CA THR A 20 38.25 -0.17 27.48
C THR A 20 37.63 -1.22 26.60
N GLY A 21 36.45 -1.66 26.99
CA GLY A 21 35.58 -2.46 26.10
C GLY A 21 35.30 -1.61 24.86
N THR A 22 35.99 -1.92 23.76
CA THR A 22 35.56 -1.48 22.43
C THR A 22 34.20 -2.11 22.23
N ALA A 23 33.13 -1.31 22.42
CA ALA A 23 31.81 -1.68 21.93
C ALA A 23 31.97 -1.88 20.41
N LEU A 24 32.02 -3.13 19.96
CA LEU A 24 31.85 -3.42 18.55
C LEU A 24 30.53 -2.75 18.15
N ALA A 25 30.62 -1.75 17.29
CA ALA A 25 29.44 -1.16 16.69
C ALA A 25 28.70 -2.31 16.02
N ALA A 26 27.46 -2.57 16.46
CA ALA A 26 26.63 -3.59 15.84
C ALA A 26 26.56 -3.28 14.36
N GLU A 27 26.77 -4.30 13.51
CA GLU A 27 26.69 -4.15 12.06
C GLU A 27 25.29 -3.65 11.70
N THR A 28 25.21 -2.53 10.95
CA THR A 28 23.93 -1.95 10.57
C THR A 28 23.18 -2.91 9.64
N LYS A 29 22.01 -3.36 10.05
CA LYS A 29 21.14 -4.22 9.24
C LYS A 29 20.49 -3.38 8.14
N VAL A 30 20.83 -3.66 6.88
CA VAL A 30 20.23 -2.99 5.72
C VAL A 30 19.00 -3.76 5.26
N MET A 31 17.86 -3.06 5.15
CA MET A 31 16.60 -3.60 4.69
C MET A 31 16.07 -2.78 3.51
N LYS A 32 15.14 -3.34 2.72
CA LYS A 32 14.69 -2.74 1.47
C LYS A 32 13.17 -2.65 1.41
N ILE A 33 12.66 -1.49 0.98
CA ILE A 33 11.26 -1.31 0.57
C ILE A 33 11.24 -1.16 -0.96
N SER A 34 10.45 -1.98 -1.65
CA SER A 34 10.19 -1.80 -3.09
C SER A 34 8.73 -1.44 -3.31
N HIS A 35 8.46 -0.50 -4.22
CA HIS A 35 7.10 -0.16 -4.62
C HIS A 35 7.05 0.34 -6.08
N GLN A 36 5.84 0.37 -6.66
CA GLN A 36 5.63 0.72 -8.07
C GLN A 36 5.50 2.23 -8.34
N PHE A 37 5.36 3.06 -7.31
CA PHE A 37 5.00 4.47 -7.44
C PHE A 37 6.20 5.33 -7.82
N PRO A 38 5.97 6.46 -8.53
CA PRO A 38 7.04 7.40 -8.85
C PRO A 38 7.73 7.93 -7.59
N ALA A 39 9.03 8.18 -7.70
CA ALA A 39 9.79 8.82 -6.63
C ALA A 39 9.25 10.24 -6.37
N ALA A 40 8.94 10.55 -5.12
CA ALA A 40 8.63 11.89 -4.70
C ALA A 40 9.93 12.69 -4.49
N THR A 41 10.02 13.85 -5.12
CA THR A 41 11.17 14.78 -4.97
C THR A 41 10.88 15.89 -3.96
N ASP A 42 9.60 16.10 -3.66
CA ASP A 42 9.10 17.12 -2.73
C ASP A 42 7.81 16.66 -2.02
N GLU A 43 7.24 17.52 -1.19
CA GLU A 43 6.01 17.23 -0.43
C GLU A 43 4.75 17.13 -1.32
N SER A 44 4.81 17.51 -2.59
CA SER A 44 3.70 17.38 -3.55
C SER A 44 3.73 16.06 -4.34
N GLY A 45 4.80 15.28 -4.25
CA GLY A 45 4.97 14.02 -4.94
C GLY A 45 4.11 12.89 -4.34
N ASP A 46 4.20 11.72 -4.94
CA ASP A 46 3.40 10.54 -4.55
C ASP A 46 3.55 10.24 -3.05
N PHE A 47 2.45 10.30 -2.30
CA PHE A 47 2.50 10.15 -0.85
C PHE A 47 2.93 8.75 -0.40
N ARG A 48 2.79 7.73 -1.25
CA ARG A 48 3.17 6.35 -0.93
C ARG A 48 4.69 6.19 -0.90
N ASP A 49 5.39 6.87 -1.80
CA ASP A 49 6.86 6.96 -1.74
C ASP A 49 7.30 7.79 -0.52
N ARG A 50 6.62 8.92 -0.24
CA ARG A 50 6.89 9.71 0.97
C ARG A 50 6.62 8.92 2.26
N LEU A 51 5.57 8.11 2.30
CA LEU A 51 5.26 7.21 3.42
C LEU A 51 6.39 6.19 3.63
N ALA A 52 6.86 5.55 2.56
CA ALA A 52 7.97 4.61 2.62
C ALA A 52 9.26 5.27 3.13
N LYS A 53 9.56 6.50 2.65
CA LYS A 53 10.72 7.28 3.11
C LYS A 53 10.60 7.71 4.57
N LYS A 54 9.43 8.20 4.99
CA LYS A 54 9.17 8.55 6.40
C LYS A 54 9.30 7.34 7.32
N PHE A 55 8.80 6.18 6.89
CA PHE A 55 8.96 4.93 7.63
C PHE A 55 10.44 4.57 7.77
N ALA A 56 11.20 4.62 6.70
CA ALA A 56 12.63 4.32 6.68
C ALA A 56 13.42 5.26 7.61
N GLU A 57 13.14 6.56 7.55
CA GLU A 57 13.79 7.57 8.37
C GLU A 57 13.50 7.37 9.87
N GLU A 58 12.22 7.18 10.24
CA GLU A 58 11.81 7.04 11.64
C GLU A 58 12.32 5.72 12.25
N VAL A 59 12.32 4.61 11.51
CA VAL A 59 12.93 3.35 11.96
C VAL A 59 14.42 3.54 12.17
N GLY A 60 15.13 4.19 11.25
CA GLY A 60 16.56 4.49 11.38
C GLY A 60 16.87 5.31 12.63
N LYS A 61 16.09 6.36 12.89
CA LYS A 61 16.24 7.20 14.09
C LYS A 61 15.99 6.42 15.38
N ARG A 62 14.85 5.70 15.46
CA ARG A 62 14.46 4.98 16.68
C ARG A 62 15.33 3.78 16.98
N SER A 63 15.86 3.12 15.94
CA SER A 63 16.86 2.05 16.10
C SER A 63 18.29 2.56 16.34
N LYS A 64 18.48 3.89 16.46
CA LYS A 64 19.80 4.52 16.66
C LYS A 64 20.83 4.09 15.60
N GLY A 65 20.37 3.84 14.35
CA GLY A 65 21.21 3.42 13.24
C GLY A 65 21.48 1.92 13.16
N GLU A 66 20.95 1.09 14.06
CA GLU A 66 21.06 -0.37 13.95
C GLU A 66 20.37 -0.91 12.68
N ILE A 67 19.30 -0.21 12.21
CA ILE A 67 18.56 -0.56 11.00
C ILE A 67 18.61 0.62 10.04
N LYS A 68 19.03 0.35 8.80
CA LYS A 68 18.94 1.25 7.65
C LYS A 68 17.95 0.66 6.65
N ILE A 69 16.97 1.45 6.21
CA ILE A 69 16.01 1.02 5.19
C ILE A 69 16.24 1.83 3.92
N GLU A 70 16.42 1.12 2.80
CA GLU A 70 16.58 1.71 1.47
C GLU A 70 15.25 1.59 0.71
N VAL A 71 14.80 2.69 0.09
CA VAL A 71 13.53 2.75 -0.66
C VAL A 71 13.80 2.71 -2.15
N TYR A 72 13.16 1.80 -2.84
CA TYR A 72 13.27 1.54 -4.28
C TYR A 72 11.95 1.80 -4.98
N PRO A 73 11.73 3.03 -5.50
CA PRO A 73 10.51 3.41 -6.21
C PRO A 73 10.45 2.85 -7.63
N SER A 74 9.30 3.03 -8.29
CA SER A 74 9.07 2.74 -9.71
C SER A 74 9.35 1.28 -10.12
N GLY A 75 9.26 0.33 -9.19
CA GLY A 75 9.56 -1.08 -9.46
C GLY A 75 11.03 -1.36 -9.79
N SER A 76 11.95 -0.46 -9.37
CA SER A 76 13.38 -0.51 -9.72
C SER A 76 14.13 -1.70 -9.10
N LEU A 77 13.67 -2.23 -7.96
CA LEU A 77 14.26 -3.41 -7.33
C LEU A 77 13.51 -4.69 -7.71
N VAL A 78 12.19 -4.69 -7.53
CA VAL A 78 11.31 -5.83 -7.83
C VAL A 78 10.14 -5.34 -8.66
N LYS A 79 9.87 -6.02 -9.79
CA LYS A 79 8.72 -5.72 -10.66
C LYS A 79 7.41 -5.78 -9.86
N THR A 80 6.48 -4.87 -10.15
CA THR A 80 5.21 -4.72 -9.42
C THR A 80 4.48 -6.05 -9.19
N THR A 81 4.30 -6.83 -10.25
CA THR A 81 3.57 -8.11 -10.22
C THR A 81 4.30 -9.22 -9.45
N ALA A 82 5.59 -9.05 -9.15
CA ALA A 82 6.38 -10.02 -8.40
C ALA A 82 6.53 -9.67 -6.90
N GLN A 83 6.17 -8.45 -6.48
CA GLN A 83 6.42 -7.97 -5.12
C GLN A 83 5.70 -8.80 -4.05
N PHE A 84 4.42 -9.18 -4.30
CA PHE A 84 3.65 -9.99 -3.36
C PHE A 84 4.30 -11.37 -3.12
N SER A 85 4.66 -12.07 -4.20
CA SER A 85 5.36 -13.35 -4.13
C SER A 85 6.73 -13.23 -3.46
N ALA A 86 7.46 -12.13 -3.75
CA ALA A 86 8.77 -11.87 -3.15
C ALA A 86 8.69 -11.65 -1.63
N LEU A 87 7.68 -10.92 -1.14
CA LEU A 87 7.41 -10.77 0.30
C LEU A 87 7.13 -12.12 0.96
N ARG A 88 6.27 -12.95 0.35
CA ARG A 88 5.92 -14.28 0.90
C ARG A 88 7.11 -15.21 1.02
N LYS A 89 8.08 -15.08 0.12
CA LYS A 89 9.31 -15.92 0.04
C LYS A 89 10.50 -15.33 0.81
N GLY A 90 10.34 -14.18 1.46
CA GLY A 90 11.44 -13.50 2.15
C GLY A 90 12.53 -12.91 1.24
N THR A 91 12.32 -12.89 -0.10
CA THR A 91 13.29 -12.32 -1.06
C THR A 91 13.14 -10.81 -1.26
N LEU A 92 12.08 -10.22 -0.70
CA LEU A 92 11.88 -8.78 -0.54
C LEU A 92 11.48 -8.54 0.91
N ASP A 93 12.11 -7.57 1.57
CA ASP A 93 11.85 -7.30 2.98
C ASP A 93 10.48 -6.63 3.17
N MET A 94 10.22 -5.53 2.45
CA MET A 94 9.00 -4.72 2.59
C MET A 94 8.50 -4.17 1.26
N SER A 95 7.20 -3.87 1.20
CA SER A 95 6.58 -3.20 0.04
C SER A 95 5.39 -2.36 0.45
N VAL A 96 5.20 -1.19 -0.19
CA VAL A 96 3.90 -0.51 -0.26
C VAL A 96 3.20 -1.05 -1.51
N LEU A 97 2.17 -1.87 -1.32
CA LEU A 97 1.59 -2.66 -2.39
C LEU A 97 0.06 -2.66 -2.35
N PRO A 98 -0.63 -2.41 -3.49
CA PRO A 98 -2.05 -2.76 -3.63
C PRO A 98 -2.26 -4.22 -3.26
N LEU A 99 -2.93 -4.49 -2.13
CA LEU A 99 -3.00 -5.85 -1.60
C LEU A 99 -3.73 -6.80 -2.57
N ALA A 100 -4.72 -6.30 -3.30
CA ALA A 100 -5.45 -7.05 -4.31
C ALA A 100 -4.56 -7.63 -5.44
N TYR A 101 -3.35 -7.10 -5.64
CA TYR A 101 -2.39 -7.70 -6.60
C TYR A 101 -1.90 -9.09 -6.17
N GLY A 102 -2.06 -9.43 -4.90
CA GLY A 102 -1.82 -10.79 -4.39
C GLY A 102 -2.95 -11.77 -4.64
N GLY A 103 -4.06 -11.33 -5.21
CA GLY A 103 -5.31 -12.12 -5.34
C GLY A 103 -5.20 -13.39 -6.18
N GLY A 104 -4.21 -13.49 -7.08
CA GLY A 104 -3.91 -14.73 -7.80
C GLY A 104 -3.29 -15.82 -6.93
N GLU A 105 -2.57 -15.44 -5.85
CA GLU A 105 -1.93 -16.36 -4.92
C GLU A 105 -2.74 -16.54 -3.62
N VAL A 106 -3.48 -15.53 -3.21
CA VAL A 106 -4.31 -15.47 -2.01
C VAL A 106 -5.65 -14.85 -2.39
N PRO A 107 -6.63 -15.64 -2.86
CA PRO A 107 -7.90 -15.12 -3.39
C PRO A 107 -8.67 -14.22 -2.41
N GLU A 108 -8.50 -14.44 -1.10
CA GLU A 108 -9.15 -13.68 -0.04
C GLU A 108 -8.80 -12.18 -0.07
N VAL A 109 -7.58 -11.82 -0.52
CA VAL A 109 -7.18 -10.40 -0.56
C VAL A 109 -7.88 -9.60 -1.67
N ASN A 110 -8.54 -10.24 -2.64
CA ASN A 110 -9.37 -9.55 -3.62
C ASN A 110 -10.51 -8.76 -2.97
N LEU A 111 -10.93 -9.13 -1.75
CA LEU A 111 -11.91 -8.37 -0.96
C LEU A 111 -11.48 -6.92 -0.72
N THR A 112 -10.19 -6.65 -0.71
CA THR A 112 -9.61 -5.32 -0.39
C THR A 112 -9.70 -4.30 -1.53
N LEU A 113 -10.29 -4.69 -2.67
CA LEU A 113 -10.68 -3.79 -3.77
C LEU A 113 -12.08 -4.14 -4.29
N MET A 114 -12.95 -4.65 -3.44
CA MET A 114 -14.32 -5.01 -3.83
C MET A 114 -15.11 -3.76 -4.24
N PRO A 115 -15.64 -3.70 -5.48
CA PRO A 115 -16.30 -2.49 -5.98
C PRO A 115 -17.53 -2.11 -5.16
N ALA A 116 -17.66 -0.82 -4.85
CA ALA A 116 -18.77 -0.20 -4.12
C ALA A 116 -19.10 -0.85 -2.75
N MET A 117 -18.14 -1.55 -2.13
CA MET A 117 -18.28 -2.11 -0.79
C MET A 117 -18.03 -1.06 0.28
N ILE A 118 -16.98 -0.30 0.13
CA ILE A 118 -16.58 0.79 1.01
C ILE A 118 -17.08 2.10 0.39
N GLY A 119 -17.72 2.93 1.20
CA GLY A 119 -18.28 4.21 0.76
C GLY A 119 -17.57 5.45 1.35
N SER A 120 -16.66 5.25 2.34
CA SER A 120 -15.92 6.35 2.95
C SER A 120 -14.59 5.88 3.56
N TYR A 121 -13.67 6.83 3.80
CA TYR A 121 -12.44 6.55 4.53
C TYR A 121 -12.71 6.11 5.98
N GLU A 122 -13.71 6.68 6.62
CA GLU A 122 -14.10 6.33 7.98
C GLU A 122 -14.53 4.85 8.07
N GLN A 123 -15.31 4.39 7.10
CA GLN A 123 -15.68 2.97 6.99
C GLN A 123 -14.43 2.11 6.71
N ALA A 124 -13.57 2.52 5.78
CA ALA A 124 -12.35 1.80 5.41
C ALA A 124 -11.40 1.59 6.61
N TYR A 125 -11.15 2.64 7.38
CA TYR A 125 -10.25 2.56 8.53
C TYR A 125 -10.85 1.82 9.73
N ARG A 126 -12.19 1.69 9.82
CA ARG A 126 -12.82 0.81 10.83
C ARG A 126 -12.52 -0.67 10.61
N TRP A 127 -12.15 -1.08 9.39
CA TRP A 127 -11.78 -2.47 9.11
C TRP A 127 -10.68 -2.98 10.03
N LYS A 128 -9.66 -2.16 10.32
CA LYS A 128 -8.52 -2.54 11.16
C LYS A 128 -8.94 -3.16 12.50
N ASN A 129 -9.95 -2.60 13.14
CA ASN A 129 -10.40 -3.04 14.45
C ASN A 129 -11.63 -3.98 14.39
N ALA A 130 -12.20 -4.17 13.20
CA ALA A 130 -13.34 -5.04 12.96
C ALA A 130 -12.91 -6.52 12.79
N PRO A 131 -13.83 -7.48 12.88
CA PRO A 131 -13.53 -8.90 12.64
C PRO A 131 -12.84 -9.16 11.30
N ILE A 132 -13.24 -8.47 10.25
CA ILE A 132 -12.63 -8.62 8.91
C ILE A 132 -11.15 -8.23 8.89
N GLY A 133 -10.75 -7.18 9.60
CA GLY A 133 -9.35 -6.76 9.66
C GLY A 133 -8.49 -7.79 10.37
N LYS A 134 -8.98 -8.35 11.49
CA LYS A 134 -8.28 -9.40 12.23
C LYS A 134 -8.14 -10.69 11.41
N GLU A 135 -9.18 -11.05 10.67
CA GLU A 135 -9.12 -12.24 9.81
C GLU A 135 -8.18 -12.02 8.62
N LEU A 136 -8.16 -10.81 8.03
CA LEU A 136 -7.21 -10.46 6.97
C LEU A 136 -5.75 -10.53 7.47
N GLU A 137 -5.46 -9.99 8.65
CA GLU A 137 -4.12 -10.11 9.27
C GLU A 137 -3.72 -11.57 9.49
N LYS A 138 -4.63 -12.40 9.98
CA LYS A 138 -4.41 -13.84 10.19
C LYS A 138 -4.15 -14.59 8.87
N ILE A 139 -4.94 -14.29 7.82
CA ILE A 139 -4.74 -14.86 6.49
C ILE A 139 -3.34 -14.50 5.96
N LEU A 140 -2.98 -13.22 6.01
CA LEU A 140 -1.67 -12.76 5.53
C LEU A 140 -0.53 -13.34 6.36
N ASP A 141 -0.65 -13.39 7.69
CA ASP A 141 0.35 -13.99 8.57
C ASP A 141 0.59 -15.47 8.23
N ALA A 142 -0.47 -16.23 7.96
CA ALA A 142 -0.37 -17.62 7.51
C ALA A 142 0.26 -17.75 6.10
N LYS A 143 0.23 -16.69 5.30
CA LYS A 143 0.85 -16.63 3.97
C LYS A 143 2.24 -15.99 3.96
N GLY A 144 2.80 -15.70 5.12
CA GLY A 144 4.17 -15.19 5.25
C GLY A 144 4.29 -13.67 5.11
N ILE A 145 3.24 -12.91 5.38
CA ILE A 145 3.21 -11.44 5.27
C ILE A 145 2.59 -10.82 6.53
N LYS A 146 3.12 -9.68 6.97
CA LYS A 146 2.51 -8.86 8.02
C LYS A 146 2.23 -7.45 7.52
N ILE A 147 1.15 -6.86 8.04
CA ILE A 147 0.80 -5.47 7.80
C ILE A 147 1.51 -4.60 8.84
N LEU A 148 2.22 -3.57 8.38
CA LEU A 148 2.86 -2.56 9.25
C LEU A 148 2.05 -1.27 9.32
N THR A 149 1.48 -0.83 8.19
CA THR A 149 0.73 0.43 8.11
C THR A 149 -0.53 0.21 7.31
N TRP A 150 -1.68 0.60 7.87
CA TRP A 150 -2.97 0.54 7.19
C TRP A 150 -3.17 1.80 6.36
N VAL A 151 -3.28 1.64 5.05
CA VAL A 151 -3.54 2.74 4.11
C VAL A 151 -4.66 2.34 3.17
N TRP A 152 -5.64 3.23 3.05
CA TRP A 152 -6.73 3.13 2.09
C TRP A 152 -6.72 4.32 1.15
N GLN A 153 -7.12 4.12 -0.08
CA GLN A 153 -7.24 5.17 -1.08
C GLN A 153 -8.57 5.06 -1.82
N ALA A 154 -9.18 6.19 -2.07
CA ALA A 154 -10.27 6.29 -3.04
C ALA A 154 -9.72 6.58 -4.44
N GLY A 155 -10.55 6.42 -5.45
CA GLY A 155 -10.15 6.67 -6.83
C GLY A 155 -11.32 6.86 -7.78
N GLY A 156 -11.02 6.89 -9.07
CA GLY A 156 -12.01 7.13 -10.09
C GLY A 156 -11.57 6.65 -11.47
N PHE A 157 -12.34 7.04 -12.47
CA PHE A 157 -12.05 6.75 -13.86
C PHE A 157 -11.32 7.91 -14.54
N ALA A 158 -10.28 7.60 -15.31
CA ALA A 158 -9.74 8.49 -16.33
C ALA A 158 -10.04 7.90 -17.71
N SER A 159 -10.55 8.70 -18.64
CA SER A 159 -10.97 8.28 -19.96
C SER A 159 -10.38 9.16 -21.06
N ALA A 160 -9.91 8.53 -22.13
CA ALA A 160 -9.39 9.20 -23.32
C ALA A 160 -10.49 9.84 -24.19
N SER A 161 -11.78 9.64 -23.88
CA SER A 161 -12.90 10.11 -24.68
C SER A 161 -13.96 10.82 -23.83
N LYS A 162 -14.99 10.10 -23.39
CA LYS A 162 -16.13 10.60 -22.61
C LYS A 162 -16.03 10.23 -21.14
N PRO A 163 -16.71 10.93 -20.23
CA PRO A 163 -16.77 10.51 -18.82
C PRO A 163 -17.31 9.09 -18.68
N VAL A 164 -16.71 8.32 -17.78
CA VAL A 164 -17.24 7.05 -17.29
C VAL A 164 -17.74 7.28 -15.88
N VAL A 165 -19.05 7.44 -15.70
CA VAL A 165 -19.68 7.72 -14.41
C VAL A 165 -20.58 6.55 -14.00
N SER A 166 -21.51 6.19 -14.89
CA SER A 166 -22.47 5.12 -14.69
C SER A 166 -22.00 3.81 -15.34
N PRO A 167 -22.60 2.64 -14.98
CA PRO A 167 -22.32 1.38 -15.65
C PRO A 167 -22.51 1.43 -17.16
N ASP A 168 -23.53 2.16 -17.64
CA ASP A 168 -23.82 2.27 -19.10
C ASP A 168 -22.69 2.97 -19.86
N ASP A 169 -21.94 3.88 -19.20
CA ASP A 169 -20.82 4.58 -19.83
C ASP A 169 -19.63 3.67 -20.11
N ALA A 170 -19.52 2.55 -19.38
CA ALA A 170 -18.43 1.59 -19.53
C ALA A 170 -18.62 0.66 -20.75
N LYS A 171 -19.86 0.55 -21.27
CA LYS A 171 -20.19 -0.37 -22.34
C LYS A 171 -19.36 -0.14 -23.59
N GLY A 172 -18.71 -1.22 -24.05
CA GLY A 172 -17.88 -1.24 -25.26
C GLY A 172 -16.51 -0.63 -25.12
N LEU A 173 -16.15 -0.04 -23.98
CA LEU A 173 -14.82 0.52 -23.73
C LEU A 173 -13.83 -0.57 -23.28
N LYS A 174 -12.57 -0.40 -23.64
CA LYS A 174 -11.44 -1.19 -23.10
C LYS A 174 -10.99 -0.52 -21.81
N ILE A 175 -11.32 -1.13 -20.68
CA ILE A 175 -11.07 -0.54 -19.36
C ILE A 175 -10.18 -1.42 -18.51
N ARG A 176 -9.21 -0.81 -17.83
CA ARG A 176 -8.44 -1.48 -16.80
C ARG A 176 -9.13 -1.33 -15.43
N GLY A 177 -9.37 -2.44 -14.74
CA GLY A 177 -10.04 -2.48 -13.44
C GLY A 177 -9.13 -2.58 -12.22
N GLY A 178 -7.93 -3.12 -12.37
CA GLY A 178 -6.92 -3.18 -11.31
C GLY A 178 -6.81 -4.51 -10.57
N ASP A 179 -7.91 -5.23 -10.42
CA ASP A 179 -7.97 -6.59 -9.90
C ASP A 179 -9.18 -7.34 -10.45
N ARG A 180 -9.24 -8.63 -10.12
CA ARG A 180 -10.32 -9.53 -10.56
C ARG A 180 -11.72 -9.01 -10.18
N THR A 181 -11.92 -8.51 -8.98
CA THR A 181 -13.25 -8.10 -8.50
C THR A 181 -13.76 -6.88 -9.25
N MET A 182 -12.91 -5.88 -9.45
CA MET A 182 -13.25 -4.70 -10.22
C MET A 182 -13.47 -5.04 -11.70
N GLU A 183 -12.63 -5.92 -12.26
CA GLU A 183 -12.74 -6.38 -13.65
C GLU A 183 -14.06 -7.12 -13.92
N LEU A 184 -14.54 -7.94 -12.97
CA LEU A 184 -15.83 -8.61 -13.09
C LEU A 184 -17.00 -7.62 -13.12
N ALA A 185 -16.98 -6.57 -12.28
CA ALA A 185 -18.01 -5.54 -12.30
C ALA A 185 -17.98 -4.74 -13.61
N LEU A 186 -16.81 -4.38 -14.12
CA LEU A 186 -16.66 -3.69 -15.40
C LEU A 186 -17.13 -4.55 -16.57
N LYS A 187 -16.82 -5.84 -16.56
CA LYS A 187 -17.27 -6.80 -17.57
C LYS A 187 -18.79 -6.96 -17.55
N GLU A 188 -19.40 -7.06 -16.36
CA GLU A 188 -20.85 -7.10 -16.19
C GLU A 188 -21.53 -5.83 -16.71
N ALA A 189 -20.87 -4.67 -16.60
CA ALA A 189 -21.31 -3.39 -17.18
C ALA A 189 -21.08 -3.31 -18.71
N GLY A 190 -20.54 -4.35 -19.34
CA GLY A 190 -20.33 -4.43 -20.79
C GLY A 190 -19.00 -3.88 -21.30
N ALA A 191 -18.02 -3.65 -20.42
CA ALA A 191 -16.66 -3.28 -20.83
C ALA A 191 -15.84 -4.50 -21.29
N SER A 192 -14.85 -4.25 -22.14
CA SER A 192 -13.73 -5.17 -22.38
C SER A 192 -12.64 -4.86 -21.36
N VAL A 193 -12.24 -5.83 -20.54
CA VAL A 193 -11.29 -5.60 -19.46
C VAL A 193 -9.85 -5.96 -19.85
N VAL A 194 -8.90 -5.17 -19.34
CA VAL A 194 -7.46 -5.38 -19.50
C VAL A 194 -6.82 -5.39 -18.11
N SER A 195 -6.08 -6.47 -17.83
CA SER A 195 -5.36 -6.62 -16.54
C SER A 195 -3.91 -6.17 -16.69
N LEU A 196 -3.54 -5.13 -15.96
CA LEU A 196 -2.15 -4.65 -15.83
C LEU A 196 -1.98 -3.82 -14.54
N PRO A 197 -0.75 -3.70 -14.01
CA PRO A 197 -0.48 -2.85 -12.84
C PRO A 197 -0.61 -1.38 -13.19
N SER A 198 -0.86 -0.53 -12.19
CA SER A 198 -1.05 0.91 -12.42
C SER A 198 0.20 1.62 -12.97
N SER A 199 1.38 1.07 -12.75
CA SER A 199 2.65 1.58 -13.32
C SER A 199 2.71 1.51 -14.87
N GLU A 200 1.84 0.74 -15.51
CA GLU A 200 1.78 0.58 -16.97
C GLU A 200 0.66 1.40 -17.63
N LEU A 201 -0.16 2.09 -16.83
CA LEU A 201 -1.35 2.81 -17.32
C LEU A 201 -1.02 3.91 -18.33
N TYR A 202 0.03 4.70 -18.09
CA TYR A 202 0.42 5.76 -19.01
C TYR A 202 0.74 5.22 -20.40
N THR A 203 1.55 4.17 -20.47
CA THR A 203 1.91 3.51 -21.73
C THR A 203 0.69 2.89 -22.41
N ALA A 204 -0.16 2.21 -21.66
CA ALA A 204 -1.34 1.53 -22.20
C ALA A 204 -2.39 2.53 -22.73
N MET A 205 -2.59 3.67 -22.08
CA MET A 205 -3.48 4.73 -22.56
C MET A 205 -2.87 5.48 -23.75
N SER A 206 -1.56 5.82 -23.71
CA SER A 206 -0.90 6.53 -24.80
C SER A 206 -0.84 5.73 -26.10
N SER A 207 -0.75 4.40 -26.02
CA SER A 207 -0.75 3.50 -27.17
C SER A 207 -2.16 3.08 -27.66
N GLY A 208 -3.24 3.54 -26.98
CA GLY A 208 -4.62 3.18 -27.35
C GLY A 208 -5.00 1.73 -27.00
N VAL A 209 -4.22 1.03 -26.17
CA VAL A 209 -4.58 -0.28 -25.61
C VAL A 209 -5.78 -0.14 -24.67
N LEU A 210 -5.86 1.00 -23.96
CA LEU A 210 -6.96 1.36 -23.07
C LEU A 210 -7.71 2.59 -23.58
N ASP A 211 -9.04 2.54 -23.54
CA ASP A 211 -9.93 3.71 -23.70
C ASP A 211 -10.12 4.46 -22.37
N ALA A 212 -10.07 3.71 -21.25
CA ALA A 212 -10.19 4.26 -19.91
C ALA A 212 -9.49 3.36 -18.88
N THR A 213 -9.23 3.92 -17.70
CA THR A 213 -8.70 3.18 -16.57
C THR A 213 -9.40 3.58 -15.29
N MET A 214 -9.43 2.68 -14.32
CA MET A 214 -9.83 2.96 -12.95
C MET A 214 -8.64 2.74 -12.03
N THR A 215 -8.35 3.75 -11.18
CA THR A 215 -7.25 3.69 -10.22
C THR A 215 -7.42 4.76 -9.13
N SER A 216 -6.52 4.79 -8.13
CA SER A 216 -6.56 5.78 -7.05
C SER A 216 -6.35 7.21 -7.57
N SER A 217 -6.93 8.20 -6.86
CA SER A 217 -6.73 9.62 -7.17
C SER A 217 -5.24 9.99 -7.21
N THR A 218 -4.45 9.47 -6.27
CA THR A 218 -3.00 9.67 -6.26
C THR A 218 -2.35 9.13 -7.53
N SER A 219 -2.72 7.92 -7.98
CA SER A 219 -2.18 7.34 -9.22
C SER A 219 -2.60 8.11 -10.47
N LEU A 220 -3.84 8.60 -10.53
CA LEU A 220 -4.32 9.45 -11.61
C LEU A 220 -3.47 10.71 -11.76
N ILE A 221 -2.97 11.27 -10.66
CA ILE A 221 -2.07 12.42 -10.65
C ILE A 221 -0.61 12.00 -10.94
N SER A 222 -0.07 11.09 -10.14
CA SER A 222 1.37 10.78 -10.12
C SER A 222 1.87 10.07 -11.37
N PHE A 223 1.02 9.27 -12.03
CA PHE A 223 1.31 8.69 -13.35
C PHE A 223 0.92 9.62 -14.51
N ARG A 224 0.56 10.89 -14.24
CA ARG A 224 0.30 11.94 -15.24
C ARG A 224 -0.80 11.57 -16.26
N LEU A 225 -1.81 10.80 -15.84
CA LEU A 225 -2.85 10.35 -16.76
C LEU A 225 -3.73 11.48 -17.27
N TYR A 226 -3.70 12.65 -16.64
CA TYR A 226 -4.36 13.88 -17.12
C TYR A 226 -3.87 14.33 -18.51
N GLU A 227 -2.65 13.97 -18.92
CA GLU A 227 -2.12 14.31 -20.26
C GLU A 227 -2.80 13.51 -21.39
N LEU A 228 -3.35 12.36 -21.06
CA LEU A 228 -3.95 11.40 -21.99
C LEU A 228 -5.48 11.35 -21.90
N SER A 229 -6.07 12.09 -20.94
CA SER A 229 -7.48 12.02 -20.63
C SER A 229 -8.26 13.19 -21.21
N LYS A 230 -9.52 12.93 -21.60
CA LYS A 230 -10.53 13.95 -21.94
C LYS A 230 -11.54 14.13 -20.81
N ALA A 231 -11.68 13.14 -19.95
CA ALA A 231 -12.56 13.19 -18.79
C ALA A 231 -11.99 12.39 -17.62
N VAL A 232 -12.34 12.82 -16.40
CA VAL A 232 -12.05 12.15 -15.15
C VAL A 232 -13.28 12.13 -14.25
N THR A 233 -13.57 11.00 -13.62
CA THR A 233 -14.57 10.87 -12.55
C THR A 233 -13.84 10.81 -11.23
N THR A 234 -14.19 11.69 -10.29
CA THR A 234 -13.46 11.88 -9.03
C THR A 234 -14.07 11.10 -7.88
N ALA A 235 -13.32 10.96 -6.79
CA ALA A 235 -13.76 10.36 -5.53
C ALA A 235 -14.32 11.39 -4.51
N ARG A 236 -14.50 12.66 -4.91
CA ARG A 236 -14.88 13.75 -3.98
C ARG A 236 -16.25 13.58 -3.31
N LYS A 237 -17.20 12.92 -3.99
CA LYS A 237 -18.54 12.66 -3.46
C LYS A 237 -18.76 11.18 -3.19
N SER A 238 -18.72 10.37 -4.23
CA SER A 238 -18.86 8.93 -4.15
C SER A 238 -17.82 8.25 -5.03
N SER A 239 -17.33 7.11 -4.60
CA SER A 239 -16.41 6.28 -5.39
C SER A 239 -16.70 4.80 -5.17
N ILE A 240 -16.71 4.06 -6.26
CA ILE A 240 -16.77 2.60 -6.20
C ILE A 240 -15.39 1.96 -5.98
N TRP A 241 -14.35 2.79 -5.99
CA TRP A 241 -12.96 2.40 -5.80
C TRP A 241 -12.46 2.82 -4.42
N TYR A 242 -12.36 1.88 -3.52
CA TYR A 242 -11.59 2.01 -2.29
C TYR A 242 -10.64 0.84 -2.22
N MET A 243 -9.33 1.12 -2.27
CA MET A 243 -8.28 0.12 -2.33
C MET A 243 -7.44 0.14 -1.07
N PHE A 244 -7.21 -1.04 -0.50
CA PHE A 244 -6.26 -1.23 0.59
C PHE A 244 -4.84 -1.37 0.02
N GLU A 245 -3.97 -0.44 0.42
CA GLU A 245 -2.59 -0.33 -0.09
C GLU A 245 -1.59 -0.18 1.06
N PRO A 246 -1.44 -1.21 1.90
CA PRO A 246 -0.65 -1.17 3.10
C PRO A 246 0.86 -1.15 2.85
N LEU A 247 1.64 -0.72 3.86
CA LEU A 247 3.03 -1.12 3.97
C LEU A 247 3.08 -2.52 4.59
N LEU A 248 3.69 -3.44 3.86
CA LEU A 248 3.83 -4.85 4.20
C LEU A 248 5.29 -5.21 4.52
N ILE A 249 5.49 -6.18 5.39
CA ILE A 249 6.78 -6.81 5.65
C ILE A 249 6.69 -8.33 5.50
N SER A 250 7.73 -8.95 4.96
CA SER A 250 7.88 -10.40 4.97
C SER A 250 7.90 -10.91 6.42
N LYS A 251 7.14 -11.98 6.69
CA LYS A 251 7.13 -12.60 8.02
C LYS A 251 8.46 -13.24 8.38
N GLU A 252 9.18 -13.76 7.41
CA GLU A 252 10.53 -14.29 7.60
C GLU A 252 11.46 -13.21 8.15
N ILE A 253 11.48 -12.05 7.48
CA ILE A 253 12.27 -10.88 7.89
C ILE A 253 11.80 -10.35 9.26
N TRP A 254 10.50 -10.27 9.48
CA TRP A 254 9.89 -9.86 10.75
C TRP A 254 10.36 -10.76 11.92
N ASN A 255 10.36 -12.07 11.74
CA ASN A 255 10.78 -13.04 12.76
C ASN A 255 12.29 -12.96 13.06
N GLY A 256 13.09 -12.42 12.15
CA GLY A 256 14.51 -12.12 12.34
C GLY A 256 14.80 -10.80 13.06
N LEU A 257 13.77 -10.03 13.43
CA LEU A 257 13.90 -8.82 14.23
C LEU A 257 13.82 -9.16 15.73
N THR A 258 14.57 -8.43 16.56
CA THR A 258 14.43 -8.51 18.01
C THR A 258 13.06 -7.96 18.44
N PRO A 259 12.55 -8.32 19.64
CA PRO A 259 11.29 -7.76 20.16
C PRO A 259 11.29 -6.22 20.21
N ALA A 260 12.41 -5.58 20.55
CA ALA A 260 12.56 -4.14 20.57
C ALA A 260 12.45 -3.54 19.14
N GLN A 261 13.08 -4.15 18.15
CA GLN A 261 12.99 -3.75 16.76
C GLN A 261 11.57 -3.94 16.22
N GLN A 262 10.89 -5.07 16.54
CA GLN A 262 9.49 -5.30 16.17
C GLN A 262 8.56 -4.22 16.75
N THR A 263 8.80 -3.79 17.99
CA THR A 263 8.07 -2.69 18.62
C THR A 263 8.26 -1.39 17.83
N ILE A 264 9.50 -1.04 17.46
CA ILE A 264 9.80 0.15 16.64
C ILE A 264 9.02 0.10 15.32
N PHE A 265 9.07 -1.02 14.58
CA PHE A 265 8.36 -1.16 13.31
C PHE A 265 6.84 -1.01 13.45
N THR A 266 6.27 -1.62 14.49
CA THR A 266 4.83 -1.54 14.77
C THR A 266 4.40 -0.12 15.10
N GLU A 267 5.12 0.56 15.99
CA GLU A 267 4.78 1.92 16.42
C GLU A 267 4.98 2.95 15.28
N VAL A 268 6.08 2.85 14.52
CA VAL A 268 6.33 3.72 13.37
C VAL A 268 5.25 3.48 12.31
N GLY A 269 4.94 2.22 12.01
CA GLY A 269 3.89 1.88 11.04
C GLY A 269 2.54 2.48 11.44
N ALA A 270 2.12 2.30 12.69
CA ALA A 270 0.87 2.84 13.20
C ALA A 270 0.84 4.38 13.19
N SER A 271 1.97 5.03 13.49
CA SER A 271 2.05 6.51 13.51
C SER A 271 1.85 7.15 12.13
N LEU A 272 2.12 6.41 11.05
CA LEU A 272 2.00 6.90 9.67
C LEU A 272 0.60 6.70 9.05
N GLU A 273 -0.32 5.99 9.70
CA GLU A 273 -1.68 5.76 9.18
C GLU A 273 -2.44 7.07 9.00
N LYS A 274 -2.32 8.00 9.96
CA LYS A 274 -2.93 9.33 9.85
C LYS A 274 -2.37 10.09 8.67
N PHE A 275 -1.05 10.10 8.47
CA PHE A 275 -0.42 10.73 7.31
C PHE A 275 -0.95 10.14 6.00
N GLY A 276 -1.02 8.80 5.88
CA GLY A 276 -1.54 8.13 4.69
C GLY A 276 -3.00 8.51 4.39
N MET A 277 -3.86 8.54 5.42
CA MET A 277 -5.26 8.93 5.27
C MET A 277 -5.44 10.38 4.83
N GLU A 278 -4.74 11.31 5.49
CA GLU A 278 -4.83 12.73 5.18
C GLU A 278 -4.29 13.03 3.77
N ALA A 279 -3.19 12.40 3.38
CA ALA A 279 -2.61 12.57 2.04
C ALA A 279 -3.52 11.99 0.94
N ALA A 280 -4.12 10.82 1.15
CA ALA A 280 -5.08 10.24 0.21
C ALA A 280 -6.33 11.13 0.03
N LYS A 281 -6.91 11.63 1.13
CA LYS A 281 -8.03 12.59 1.08
C LYS A 281 -7.66 13.90 0.38
N ALA A 282 -6.46 14.40 0.62
CA ALA A 282 -5.97 15.61 -0.06
C ALA A 282 -5.84 15.40 -1.58
N ASP A 283 -5.36 14.21 -2.00
CA ASP A 283 -5.25 13.89 -3.42
C ASP A 283 -6.62 13.72 -4.11
N ASP A 284 -7.67 13.26 -3.41
CA ASP A 284 -9.04 13.22 -3.96
C ASP A 284 -9.55 14.62 -4.33
N LEU A 285 -9.19 15.64 -3.56
CA LEU A 285 -9.52 17.04 -3.86
C LEU A 285 -8.60 17.61 -4.95
N ARG A 286 -7.29 17.40 -4.81
CA ARG A 286 -6.26 17.89 -5.74
C ARG A 286 -6.43 17.33 -7.15
N LEU A 287 -6.96 16.13 -7.30
CA LEU A 287 -7.24 15.51 -8.59
C LEU A 287 -8.06 16.43 -9.48
N ALA A 288 -9.15 17.00 -8.94
CA ALA A 288 -10.01 17.88 -9.71
C ALA A 288 -9.27 19.14 -10.21
N GLU A 289 -8.41 19.71 -9.37
CA GLU A 289 -7.61 20.89 -9.74
C GLU A 289 -6.59 20.59 -10.84
N VAL A 290 -5.85 19.48 -10.69
CA VAL A 290 -4.83 19.05 -11.66
C VAL A 290 -5.46 18.80 -13.02
N TYR A 291 -6.57 18.05 -13.05
CA TYR A 291 -7.25 17.70 -14.29
C TYR A 291 -7.93 18.92 -14.95
N THR A 292 -8.52 19.81 -14.15
CA THR A 292 -9.09 21.08 -14.67
C THR A 292 -8.00 21.95 -15.30
N LYS A 293 -6.83 22.10 -14.66
CA LYS A 293 -5.69 22.84 -15.21
C LYS A 293 -5.18 22.23 -16.53
N ALA A 294 -5.31 20.93 -16.70
CA ALA A 294 -4.97 20.22 -17.93
C ALA A 294 -6.06 20.29 -19.00
N GLY A 295 -7.17 21.01 -18.76
CA GLY A 295 -8.29 21.13 -19.71
C GLY A 295 -9.17 19.88 -19.79
N VAL A 296 -9.08 18.97 -18.82
CA VAL A 296 -9.84 17.73 -18.77
C VAL A 296 -11.18 17.94 -18.09
N LYS A 297 -12.27 17.37 -18.64
CA LYS A 297 -13.60 17.42 -18.04
C LYS A 297 -13.65 16.64 -16.73
N VAL A 298 -13.90 17.33 -15.62
CA VAL A 298 -14.04 16.75 -14.28
C VAL A 298 -15.51 16.50 -13.96
N VAL A 299 -15.83 15.29 -13.51
CA VAL A 299 -17.19 14.87 -13.14
C VAL A 299 -17.15 14.15 -11.78
N ASP A 300 -18.18 14.35 -10.96
CA ASP A 300 -18.37 13.62 -9.72
C ASP A 300 -19.43 12.53 -9.90
N MET A 301 -19.27 11.42 -9.20
CA MET A 301 -20.29 10.37 -9.10
C MET A 301 -21.26 10.73 -7.96
N ASP A 302 -22.55 10.67 -8.21
CA ASP A 302 -23.57 10.80 -7.18
C ASP A 302 -23.91 9.45 -6.52
N GLU A 303 -24.66 9.49 -5.43
CA GLU A 303 -25.04 8.30 -4.67
C GLU A 303 -25.93 7.36 -5.48
N ALA A 304 -26.82 7.87 -6.31
CA ALA A 304 -27.70 7.05 -7.15
C ALA A 304 -26.89 6.21 -8.13
N THR A 305 -25.91 6.83 -8.78
CA THR A 305 -24.99 6.15 -9.71
C THR A 305 -24.07 5.16 -8.98
N PHE A 306 -23.56 5.52 -7.79
CA PHE A 306 -22.80 4.60 -6.95
C PHE A 306 -23.63 3.34 -6.61
N ASN A 307 -24.92 3.51 -6.26
CA ASN A 307 -25.79 2.39 -5.96
C ASN A 307 -26.07 1.51 -7.19
N ARG A 308 -26.14 2.06 -8.40
CA ARG A 308 -26.22 1.28 -9.65
C ARG A 308 -24.98 0.38 -9.82
N TRP A 309 -23.79 0.91 -9.60
CA TRP A 309 -22.56 0.12 -9.62
C TRP A 309 -22.54 -0.97 -8.52
N ARG A 310 -23.05 -0.67 -7.33
CA ARG A 310 -23.15 -1.64 -6.25
C ARG A 310 -24.04 -2.82 -6.63
N GLU A 311 -25.17 -2.58 -7.33
CA GLU A 311 -26.04 -3.66 -7.82
C GLU A 311 -25.35 -4.52 -8.89
N ILE A 312 -24.55 -3.93 -9.77
CA ILE A 312 -23.67 -4.66 -10.70
C ILE A 312 -22.65 -5.52 -9.91
N ALA A 313 -21.97 -4.94 -8.95
CA ALA A 313 -20.98 -5.63 -8.13
C ALA A 313 -21.56 -6.82 -7.36
N LYS A 314 -22.76 -6.70 -6.80
CA LYS A 314 -23.45 -7.79 -6.09
C LYS A 314 -23.71 -8.99 -7.00
N LYS A 315 -24.12 -8.74 -8.22
CA LYS A 315 -24.43 -9.80 -9.22
C LYS A 315 -23.19 -10.47 -9.77
N SER A 316 -22.05 -9.79 -9.80
CA SER A 316 -20.80 -10.25 -10.39
C SER A 316 -19.73 -10.52 -9.34
N SER A 317 -19.06 -9.49 -8.88
CA SER A 317 -17.86 -9.56 -8.03
C SER A 317 -18.11 -10.19 -6.66
N TYR A 318 -19.21 -9.80 -5.98
CA TYR A 318 -19.52 -10.33 -4.64
C TYR A 318 -19.87 -11.82 -4.74
N LYS A 319 -20.69 -12.19 -5.73
CA LYS A 319 -21.05 -13.59 -5.97
C LYS A 319 -19.83 -14.45 -6.30
N ASP A 320 -18.98 -13.99 -7.26
CA ASP A 320 -17.76 -14.72 -7.64
C ASP A 320 -16.81 -14.89 -6.45
N PHE A 321 -16.63 -13.85 -5.64
CA PHE A 321 -15.79 -13.90 -4.44
C PHE A 321 -16.35 -14.88 -3.40
N ALA A 322 -17.65 -14.79 -3.10
CA ALA A 322 -18.31 -15.67 -2.14
C ALA A 322 -18.19 -17.15 -2.52
N GLU A 323 -18.27 -17.46 -3.81
CA GLU A 323 -18.21 -18.82 -4.34
C GLU A 323 -16.79 -19.38 -4.49
N LYS A 324 -15.79 -18.51 -4.79
CA LYS A 324 -14.45 -18.95 -5.21
C LYS A 324 -13.33 -18.71 -4.19
N ALA A 325 -13.45 -17.68 -3.35
CA ALA A 325 -12.44 -17.46 -2.32
C ALA A 325 -12.64 -18.43 -1.14
N PRO A 326 -11.55 -18.94 -0.53
CA PRO A 326 -11.65 -19.67 0.71
C PRO A 326 -12.42 -18.87 1.77
N ASN A 327 -13.46 -19.45 2.38
CA ASN A 327 -14.36 -18.76 3.32
C ASN A 327 -14.98 -17.46 2.75
N GLY A 328 -15.11 -17.33 1.41
CA GLY A 328 -15.47 -16.10 0.73
C GLY A 328 -16.76 -15.47 1.22
N GLN A 329 -17.83 -16.27 1.44
CA GLN A 329 -19.09 -15.74 1.97
C GLN A 329 -18.94 -15.17 3.38
N ALA A 330 -18.25 -15.87 4.28
CA ALA A 330 -18.04 -15.40 5.64
C ALA A 330 -17.19 -14.10 5.68
N LEU A 331 -16.15 -14.00 4.84
CA LEU A 331 -15.34 -12.79 4.71
C LEU A 331 -16.16 -11.62 4.16
N LEU A 332 -17.00 -11.89 3.16
CA LEU A 332 -17.90 -10.89 2.57
C LEU A 332 -18.89 -10.35 3.63
N ASP A 333 -19.50 -11.25 4.41
CA ASP A 333 -20.44 -10.88 5.48
C ASP A 333 -19.76 -10.04 6.57
N MET A 334 -18.55 -10.41 6.99
CA MET A 334 -17.76 -9.62 7.94
C MET A 334 -17.44 -8.23 7.40
N ALA A 335 -17.09 -8.13 6.10
CA ALA A 335 -16.77 -6.85 5.46
C ALA A 335 -18.01 -5.96 5.33
N LEU A 336 -19.16 -6.50 4.93
CA LEU A 336 -20.43 -5.78 4.80
C LEU A 336 -21.01 -5.35 6.15
N ALA A 337 -20.63 -5.98 7.26
CA ALA A 337 -21.03 -5.60 8.61
C ALA A 337 -20.34 -4.30 9.10
N VAL A 338 -19.24 -3.89 8.48
CA VAL A 338 -18.55 -2.62 8.81
C VAL A 338 -19.31 -1.46 8.19
N LYS A 339 -19.93 -0.64 9.01
CA LYS A 339 -20.74 0.54 8.60
C LYS A 339 -19.93 1.81 8.64
#